data_e9b8feaa48405e636dfb1f4cfe057da4
#
_entry.id   e9b8feaa48405e636dfb1f4cfe057da4
#
_cell.length_a   1.000
_cell.length_b   1.000
_cell.length_c   1.000
_cell.angle_alpha   90.00
_cell.angle_beta   90.00
_cell.angle_gamma   90.00
#
_symmetry.space_group_name_H-M   'P 1'
#
loop_
_entity.id
_entity.type
_entity.pdbx_description
1 polymer ?
#
loop_
_entity_poly.entity_id
_entity_poly.type
_entity_poly.pdbx_seq_one_letter_code
_entity_poly.pdbx_strand_id
1 'polypeptide(L)'
;MLFRSFAHYLEDAFKRSVAPESVAAVIAEPVLGEGGFVIPPRDYFQLLQNICRQHGILFIADEVQCGFARTGKWFASEHFGIEPDLITMAKSLGGGMPIAAVTGRAEIMDAPGVGSLGGTYCGHPASCAAALAAIETIEKDGLLARSTSIGKHFEQRAQAWQKKWPLVGEIRGLGGMCAIELVRNARTREPADSETTEVAKYCYQHGLITITAGTFRSEERRVGKECRSRWSPYH
;
A
#
# COMPACT_ATOMS: atom_id res chain seq x y z
N MET A 1 17.72 -10.41 5.69
CA MET A 1 19.06 -9.89 5.33
C MET A 1 19.04 -9.04 4.07
N LEU A 2 18.31 -9.40 3.02
CA LEU A 2 18.23 -8.65 1.75
C LEU A 2 17.73 -7.20 1.90
N PHE A 3 16.67 -6.93 2.64
CA PHE A 3 16.10 -5.57 2.73
C PHE A 3 16.99 -4.55 3.49
N ARG A 4 17.77 -4.96 4.46
CA ARG A 4 18.76 -4.07 5.08
C ARG A 4 19.81 -3.62 4.06
N SER A 5 20.21 -4.49 3.14
CA SER A 5 21.12 -4.14 2.05
C SER A 5 20.50 -3.14 1.06
N PHE A 6 19.17 -3.13 0.87
CA PHE A 6 18.50 -2.19 -0.03
C PHE A 6 18.43 -0.77 0.54
N ALA A 7 18.28 -0.58 1.86
CA ALA A 7 18.38 0.77 2.44
C ALA A 7 19.80 1.33 2.25
N HIS A 8 20.82 0.51 2.46
CA HIS A 8 22.22 0.88 2.18
C HIS A 8 22.52 1.05 0.69
N TYR A 9 21.71 0.49 -0.22
CA TYR A 9 21.87 0.74 -1.65
C TYR A 9 21.70 2.23 -2.00
N LEU A 10 20.85 2.96 -1.27
CA LEU A 10 20.73 4.41 -1.42
C LEU A 10 22.04 5.12 -1.08
N GLU A 11 22.70 4.72 0.03
CA GLU A 11 24.04 5.28 0.39
C GLU A 11 25.10 4.94 -0.68
N ASP A 12 25.03 3.73 -1.25
CA ASP A 12 25.94 3.35 -2.34
C ASP A 12 25.63 4.10 -3.63
N ALA A 13 24.36 4.38 -3.91
CA ALA A 13 23.97 5.24 -5.03
C ALA A 13 24.50 6.66 -4.86
N PHE A 14 24.46 7.21 -3.63
CA PHE A 14 25.02 8.53 -3.31
C PHE A 14 26.56 8.60 -3.51
N LYS A 15 27.26 7.50 -3.27
CA LYS A 15 28.70 7.43 -3.50
C LYS A 15 29.09 7.29 -4.98
N ARG A 16 28.19 6.74 -5.83
CA ARG A 16 28.58 6.28 -7.19
C ARG A 16 27.85 6.99 -8.32
N SER A 17 26.60 7.39 -8.10
CA SER A 17 25.73 7.73 -9.23
C SER A 17 24.98 9.05 -9.08
N VAL A 18 24.63 9.46 -7.88
CA VAL A 18 23.80 10.64 -7.63
C VAL A 18 24.34 11.40 -6.42
N ALA A 19 24.70 12.65 -6.60
CA ALA A 19 25.08 13.51 -5.47
C ALA A 19 23.88 13.72 -4.53
N PRO A 20 23.98 13.45 -3.23
CA PRO A 20 22.85 13.59 -2.32
C PRO A 20 22.24 14.99 -2.32
N GLU A 21 23.05 16.03 -2.55
CA GLU A 21 22.63 17.44 -2.64
C GLU A 21 21.70 17.69 -3.85
N SER A 22 21.69 16.80 -4.84
CA SER A 22 20.81 16.89 -5.99
C SER A 22 19.46 16.18 -5.78
N VAL A 23 19.27 15.53 -4.61
CA VAL A 23 18.05 14.76 -4.29
C VAL A 23 17.19 15.56 -3.34
N ALA A 24 16.02 16.01 -3.78
CA ALA A 24 15.09 16.76 -2.95
C ALA A 24 14.30 15.86 -1.99
N ALA A 25 13.88 14.68 -2.47
CA ALA A 25 13.05 13.78 -1.69
C ALA A 25 13.22 12.31 -2.16
N VAL A 26 12.92 11.39 -1.24
CA VAL A 26 12.67 9.98 -1.50
C VAL A 26 11.20 9.71 -1.23
N ILE A 27 10.48 9.15 -2.20
CA ILE A 27 9.10 8.71 -2.06
C ILE A 27 9.03 7.19 -2.11
N ALA A 28 8.30 6.59 -1.16
CA ALA A 28 8.14 5.15 -1.10
C ALA A 28 6.76 4.75 -0.54
N GLU A 29 6.20 3.66 -1.08
CA GLU A 29 5.00 3.03 -0.52
C GLU A 29 5.39 2.22 0.73
N PRO A 30 4.77 2.46 1.92
CA PRO A 30 5.02 1.65 3.11
C PRO A 30 4.69 0.17 2.91
N VAL A 31 3.70 -0.15 2.10
CA VAL A 31 3.43 -1.47 1.56
C VAL A 31 3.37 -1.33 0.05
N LEU A 32 4.28 -2.00 -0.65
CA LEU A 32 4.35 -1.91 -2.12
C LEU A 32 3.08 -2.53 -2.74
N GLY A 33 2.22 -1.68 -3.30
CA GLY A 33 0.89 -2.05 -3.77
C GLY A 33 0.91 -2.88 -5.05
N GLU A 34 1.14 -2.25 -6.20
CA GLU A 34 1.13 -2.90 -7.52
C GLU A 34 2.26 -3.93 -7.69
N GLY A 35 3.32 -3.83 -6.90
CA GLY A 35 4.40 -4.81 -6.85
C GLY A 35 4.06 -6.10 -6.11
N GLY A 36 2.81 -6.28 -5.61
CA GLY A 36 2.34 -7.53 -5.03
C GLY A 36 2.17 -7.54 -3.51
N PHE A 37 1.82 -6.44 -2.92
CA PHE A 37 1.65 -6.26 -1.47
C PHE A 37 2.87 -6.69 -0.67
N VAL A 38 4.03 -6.26 -1.14
CA VAL A 38 5.29 -6.55 -0.47
C VAL A 38 5.43 -5.68 0.77
N ILE A 39 5.61 -6.34 1.91
CA ILE A 39 5.77 -5.72 3.21
C ILE A 39 7.26 -5.80 3.57
N PRO A 40 7.97 -4.68 3.69
CA PRO A 40 9.38 -4.69 4.07
C PRO A 40 9.54 -5.04 5.57
N PRO A 41 10.75 -5.44 6.00
CA PRO A 41 11.08 -5.58 7.41
C PRO A 41 10.83 -4.28 8.18
N ARG A 42 10.50 -4.39 9.47
CA ARG A 42 10.12 -3.24 10.30
C ARG A 42 11.18 -2.14 10.38
N ASP A 43 12.45 -2.49 10.33
CA ASP A 43 13.57 -1.57 10.42
C ASP A 43 13.95 -0.91 9.08
N TYR A 44 13.42 -1.39 7.96
CA TYR A 44 13.74 -0.88 6.62
C TYR A 44 13.47 0.62 6.48
N PHE A 45 12.26 1.05 6.77
CA PHE A 45 11.87 2.46 6.63
C PHE A 45 12.53 3.37 7.67
N GLN A 46 12.81 2.86 8.85
CA GLN A 46 13.58 3.61 9.86
C GLN A 46 15.00 3.89 9.36
N LEU A 47 15.66 2.89 8.76
CA LEU A 47 16.97 3.05 8.14
C LEU A 47 16.92 4.05 6.98
N LEU A 48 15.95 3.90 6.07
CA LEU A 48 15.76 4.79 4.93
C LEU A 48 15.52 6.24 5.37
N GLN A 49 14.64 6.46 6.34
CA GLN A 49 14.37 7.79 6.89
C GLN A 49 15.62 8.40 7.55
N ASN A 50 16.41 7.60 8.27
CA ASN A 50 17.65 8.09 8.87
C ASN A 50 18.67 8.52 7.81
N ILE A 51 18.82 7.77 6.72
CA ILE A 51 19.67 8.15 5.59
C ILE A 51 19.17 9.47 4.98
N CYS A 52 17.87 9.61 4.75
CA CYS A 52 17.29 10.85 4.23
C CYS A 52 17.61 12.04 5.16
N ARG A 53 17.40 11.89 6.46
CA ARG A 53 17.70 12.94 7.47
C ARG A 53 19.17 13.36 7.49
N GLN A 54 20.11 12.41 7.37
CA GLN A 54 21.54 12.68 7.35
C GLN A 54 21.96 13.58 6.18
N HIS A 55 21.24 13.50 5.06
CA HIS A 55 21.54 14.26 3.85
C HIS A 55 20.59 15.45 3.62
N GLY A 56 19.67 15.74 4.53
CA GLY A 56 18.67 16.81 4.36
C GLY A 56 17.64 16.53 3.27
N ILE A 57 17.43 15.25 2.94
CA ILE A 57 16.49 14.76 1.94
C ILE A 57 15.12 14.52 2.60
N LEU A 58 14.04 15.00 2.00
CA LEU A 58 12.69 14.74 2.50
C LEU A 58 12.30 13.27 2.29
N PHE A 59 11.61 12.69 3.28
CA PHE A 59 11.02 11.37 3.16
C PHE A 59 9.49 11.48 3.00
N ILE A 60 8.98 10.97 1.88
CA ILE A 60 7.55 11.01 1.53
C ILE A 60 6.99 9.59 1.59
N ALA A 61 5.96 9.37 2.41
CA ALA A 61 5.22 8.13 2.41
C ALA A 61 4.08 8.18 1.39
N ASP A 62 4.10 7.28 0.42
CA ASP A 62 2.99 7.10 -0.51
C ASP A 62 1.94 6.16 0.10
N GLU A 63 0.95 6.76 0.76
CA GLU A 63 -0.17 6.05 1.39
C GLU A 63 -1.41 5.98 0.49
N VAL A 64 -1.26 6.28 -0.80
CA VAL A 64 -2.36 6.27 -1.77
C VAL A 64 -3.11 4.94 -1.78
N GLN A 65 -2.41 3.82 -1.62
CA GLN A 65 -3.03 2.49 -1.62
C GLN A 65 -3.14 1.87 -0.22
N CYS A 66 -2.23 2.14 0.68
CA CYS A 66 -2.15 1.49 1.99
C CYS A 66 -2.77 2.28 3.14
N GLY A 67 -3.06 3.57 2.95
CA GLY A 67 -3.72 4.41 3.95
C GLY A 67 -5.21 4.10 4.15
N PHE A 68 -5.83 4.84 5.05
CA PHE A 68 -7.26 4.80 5.37
C PHE A 68 -7.77 3.38 5.70
N ALA A 69 -7.30 2.86 6.81
CA ALA A 69 -7.70 1.58 7.40
C ALA A 69 -7.26 0.32 6.62
N ARG A 70 -6.67 0.41 5.43
CA ARG A 70 -6.33 -0.76 4.60
C ARG A 70 -5.46 -1.78 5.32
N THR A 71 -4.52 -1.31 6.13
CA THR A 71 -3.57 -2.17 6.85
C THR A 71 -3.94 -2.40 8.32
N GLY A 72 -5.12 -1.93 8.76
CA GLY A 72 -5.54 -2.00 10.16
C GLY A 72 -5.06 -0.83 11.03
N LYS A 73 -4.41 0.15 10.41
CA LYS A 73 -4.03 1.45 10.96
C LYS A 73 -4.58 2.54 10.06
N TRP A 74 -4.55 3.81 10.52
CA TRP A 74 -4.89 4.94 9.65
C TRP A 74 -3.95 5.01 8.47
N PHE A 75 -2.64 4.91 8.76
CA PHE A 75 -1.57 4.89 7.77
C PHE A 75 -0.65 3.70 8.00
N ALA A 76 -0.17 3.11 6.93
CA ALA A 76 0.75 1.97 7.02
C ALA A 76 2.10 2.36 7.64
N SER A 77 2.51 3.62 7.53
CA SER A 77 3.70 4.19 8.18
C SER A 77 3.74 3.92 9.68
N GLU A 78 2.58 3.86 10.36
CA GLU A 78 2.46 3.58 11.78
C GLU A 78 3.00 2.18 12.17
N HIS A 79 2.93 1.20 11.25
CA HIS A 79 3.45 -0.15 11.50
C HIS A 79 4.98 -0.18 11.59
N PHE A 80 5.63 0.79 10.97
CA PHE A 80 7.09 0.91 10.88
C PHE A 80 7.66 1.92 11.88
N GLY A 81 6.81 2.65 12.61
CA GLY A 81 7.22 3.65 13.58
C GLY A 81 8.01 4.79 12.93
N ILE A 82 7.60 5.23 11.74
CA ILE A 82 8.19 6.34 10.99
C ILE A 82 7.27 7.54 10.98
N GLU A 83 7.86 8.72 10.95
CA GLU A 83 7.20 10.01 10.79
C GLU A 83 7.67 10.66 9.49
N PRO A 84 6.99 10.41 8.36
CA PRO A 84 7.38 10.99 7.09
C PRO A 84 7.22 12.52 7.09
N ASP A 85 8.03 13.20 6.29
CA ASP A 85 7.93 14.66 6.13
C ASP A 85 6.65 15.05 5.38
N LEU A 86 6.23 14.21 4.42
CA LEU A 86 4.99 14.35 3.66
C LEU A 86 4.31 12.99 3.51
N ILE A 87 2.98 12.99 3.41
CA ILE A 87 2.15 11.82 3.10
C ILE A 87 1.28 12.15 1.89
N THR A 88 1.30 11.30 0.87
CA THR A 88 0.36 11.35 -0.25
C THR A 88 -0.81 10.42 -0.02
N MET A 89 -2.02 10.86 -0.34
CA MET A 89 -3.27 10.17 -0.05
C MET A 89 -4.23 10.26 -1.23
N ALA A 90 -4.95 9.18 -1.51
CA ALA A 90 -6.03 9.15 -2.51
C ALA A 90 -6.94 7.92 -2.27
N LYS A 91 -7.50 7.37 -3.33
CA LYS A 91 -8.29 6.10 -3.35
C LYS A 91 -9.30 6.00 -2.20
N SER A 92 -8.95 5.30 -1.11
CA SER A 92 -9.84 5.10 0.05
C SER A 92 -10.25 6.40 0.74
N LEU A 93 -9.46 7.47 0.63
CA LEU A 93 -9.81 8.81 1.14
C LEU A 93 -11.16 9.28 0.59
N GLY A 94 -11.39 9.09 -0.70
CA GLY A 94 -12.61 9.60 -1.36
C GLY A 94 -13.84 8.70 -1.26
N GLY A 95 -13.69 7.47 -0.70
CA GLY A 95 -14.80 6.53 -0.60
C GLY A 95 -15.50 6.21 -1.93
N GLY A 96 -14.81 6.37 -3.06
CA GLY A 96 -15.32 6.19 -4.42
C GLY A 96 -15.38 7.48 -5.24
N MET A 97 -15.30 8.65 -4.61
CA MET A 97 -15.17 9.93 -5.31
C MET A 97 -13.70 10.27 -5.59
N PRO A 98 -13.41 10.92 -6.74
CA PRO A 98 -12.05 11.29 -7.11
C PRO A 98 -11.55 12.44 -6.23
N ILE A 99 -10.61 12.14 -5.35
CA ILE A 99 -9.90 13.11 -4.52
C ILE A 99 -8.51 12.56 -4.17
N ALA A 100 -7.54 13.46 -4.13
CA ALA A 100 -6.22 13.19 -3.59
C ALA A 100 -5.84 14.35 -2.66
N ALA A 101 -4.94 14.05 -1.73
CA ALA A 101 -4.42 15.04 -0.79
C ALA A 101 -2.95 14.77 -0.49
N VAL A 102 -2.26 15.83 -0.11
CA VAL A 102 -0.93 15.79 0.48
C VAL A 102 -1.00 16.48 1.81
N THR A 103 -0.39 15.92 2.82
CA THR A 103 -0.21 16.55 4.14
C THR A 103 1.21 16.32 4.62
N GLY A 104 1.67 17.14 5.53
CA GLY A 104 3.02 17.02 6.09
C GLY A 104 3.37 18.15 7.03
N ARG A 105 4.67 18.31 7.27
CA ARG A 105 5.21 19.32 8.17
C ARG A 105 4.86 20.71 7.68
N ALA A 106 4.42 21.58 8.59
CA ALA A 106 3.94 22.92 8.28
C ALA A 106 4.95 23.74 7.46
N GLU A 107 6.22 23.71 7.85
CA GLU A 107 7.28 24.46 7.17
C GLU A 107 7.50 24.02 5.71
N ILE A 108 7.13 22.78 5.35
CA ILE A 108 7.19 22.30 3.97
C ILE A 108 5.91 22.68 3.24
N MET A 109 4.76 22.51 3.89
CA MET A 109 3.46 22.80 3.28
C MET A 109 3.23 24.28 3.04
N ASP A 110 3.80 25.15 3.86
CA ASP A 110 3.69 26.60 3.77
C ASP A 110 4.77 27.25 2.87
N ALA A 111 5.79 26.48 2.47
CA ALA A 111 6.87 26.99 1.61
C ALA A 111 6.44 27.42 0.20
N PRO A 112 5.46 26.77 -0.47
CA PRO A 112 4.99 27.23 -1.76
C PRO A 112 4.34 28.62 -1.68
N GLY A 113 4.77 29.55 -2.54
CA GLY A 113 4.17 30.88 -2.63
C GLY A 113 2.71 30.83 -3.10
N VAL A 114 2.01 31.94 -2.93
CA VAL A 114 0.61 32.10 -3.36
C VAL A 114 0.49 31.78 -4.86
N GLY A 115 -0.44 30.88 -5.21
CA GLY A 115 -0.69 30.45 -6.59
C GLY A 115 0.27 29.40 -7.13
N SER A 116 1.24 28.93 -6.35
CA SER A 116 2.19 27.89 -6.79
C SER A 116 1.56 26.51 -6.90
N LEU A 117 0.53 26.23 -6.11
CA LEU A 117 -0.20 24.97 -6.10
C LEU A 117 -1.66 25.21 -6.47
N GLY A 118 -2.20 24.34 -7.32
CA GLY A 118 -3.63 24.44 -7.68
C GLY A 118 -3.98 23.44 -8.79
N GLY A 119 -5.28 23.38 -9.06
CA GLY A 119 -5.84 22.57 -10.14
C GLY A 119 -7.33 22.89 -10.26
N THR A 120 -7.87 22.77 -11.46
CA THR A 120 -9.27 23.13 -11.77
C THR A 120 -10.28 22.43 -10.85
N TYR A 121 -9.98 21.22 -10.43
CA TYR A 121 -10.86 20.41 -9.57
C TYR A 121 -10.41 20.30 -8.11
N CYS A 122 -9.40 21.08 -7.70
CA CYS A 122 -8.96 21.10 -6.30
C CYS A 122 -10.10 21.56 -5.39
N GLY A 123 -10.30 20.83 -4.28
CA GLY A 123 -11.34 21.16 -3.31
C GLY A 123 -12.76 20.95 -3.83
N HIS A 124 -12.98 20.04 -4.80
CA HIS A 124 -14.33 19.74 -5.31
C HIS A 124 -15.28 19.38 -4.16
N PRO A 125 -16.36 20.13 -3.92
CA PRO A 125 -17.16 20.04 -2.69
C PRO A 125 -17.73 18.65 -2.43
N ALA A 126 -18.26 17.98 -3.47
CA ALA A 126 -18.82 16.63 -3.30
C ALA A 126 -17.75 15.62 -2.94
N SER A 127 -16.53 15.72 -3.51
CA SER A 127 -15.42 14.82 -3.17
C SER A 127 -14.89 15.09 -1.75
N CYS A 128 -14.85 16.35 -1.32
CA CYS A 128 -14.48 16.70 0.06
C CYS A 128 -15.50 16.17 1.06
N ALA A 129 -16.81 16.32 0.78
CA ALA A 129 -17.86 15.77 1.62
C ALA A 129 -17.79 14.23 1.70
N ALA A 130 -17.50 13.57 0.58
CA ALA A 130 -17.30 12.13 0.55
C ALA A 130 -16.07 11.68 1.37
N ALA A 131 -14.97 12.44 1.32
CA ALA A 131 -13.78 12.17 2.11
C ALA A 131 -14.07 12.29 3.62
N LEU A 132 -14.77 13.33 4.05
CA LEU A 132 -15.19 13.48 5.45
C LEU A 132 -16.08 12.33 5.90
N ALA A 133 -17.08 11.96 5.09
CA ALA A 133 -17.95 10.82 5.37
C ALA A 133 -17.19 9.49 5.45
N ALA A 134 -16.15 9.31 4.60
CA ALA A 134 -15.29 8.13 4.64
C ALA A 134 -14.50 8.05 5.95
N ILE A 135 -13.92 9.16 6.40
CA ILE A 135 -13.20 9.26 7.66
C ILE A 135 -14.14 8.94 8.84
N GLU A 136 -15.29 9.59 8.91
CA GLU A 136 -16.30 9.35 9.95
C GLU A 136 -16.76 7.88 9.98
N THR A 137 -16.95 7.27 8.82
CA THR A 137 -17.34 5.84 8.69
C THR A 137 -16.24 4.92 9.22
N ILE A 138 -14.98 5.20 8.90
CA ILE A 138 -13.84 4.41 9.38
C ILE A 138 -13.82 4.41 10.91
N GLU A 139 -14.02 5.56 11.55
CA GLU A 139 -14.05 5.70 13.01
C GLU A 139 -15.28 5.03 13.61
N LYS A 140 -16.46 5.43 13.15
CA LYS A 140 -17.74 5.00 13.71
C LYS A 140 -17.97 3.50 13.62
N ASP A 141 -17.60 2.90 12.50
CA ASP A 141 -17.80 1.46 12.23
C ASP A 141 -16.60 0.62 12.69
N GLY A 142 -15.55 1.22 13.26
CA GLY A 142 -14.36 0.52 13.77
C GLY A 142 -13.59 -0.22 12.68
N LEU A 143 -13.47 0.38 11.49
CA LEU A 143 -12.92 -0.31 10.32
C LEU A 143 -11.43 -0.65 10.42
N LEU A 144 -10.67 0.00 11.30
CA LEU A 144 -9.29 -0.39 11.61
C LEU A 144 -9.22 -1.82 12.19
N ALA A 145 -10.04 -2.07 13.22
CA ALA A 145 -10.12 -3.40 13.83
C ALA A 145 -10.71 -4.44 12.85
N ARG A 146 -11.68 -4.03 12.04
CA ARG A 146 -12.28 -4.87 11.01
C ARG A 146 -11.26 -5.31 9.98
N SER A 147 -10.45 -4.39 9.46
CA SER A 147 -9.35 -4.68 8.53
C SER A 147 -8.36 -5.69 9.11
N THR A 148 -7.95 -5.50 10.37
CA THR A 148 -7.08 -6.44 11.08
C THR A 148 -7.70 -7.85 11.18
N SER A 149 -8.99 -7.93 11.50
CA SER A 149 -9.73 -9.20 11.60
C SER A 149 -9.80 -9.92 10.24
N ILE A 150 -10.07 -9.18 9.15
CA ILE A 150 -10.08 -9.71 7.79
C ILE A 150 -8.72 -10.31 7.44
N GLY A 151 -7.62 -9.59 7.72
CA GLY A 151 -6.27 -10.07 7.46
C GLY A 151 -5.95 -11.37 8.19
N LYS A 152 -6.26 -11.45 9.49
CA LYS A 152 -6.08 -12.68 10.28
C LYS A 152 -6.88 -13.86 9.72
N HIS A 153 -8.15 -13.63 9.35
CA HIS A 153 -8.99 -14.69 8.78
C HIS A 153 -8.45 -15.17 7.43
N PHE A 154 -8.01 -14.24 6.59
CA PHE A 154 -7.37 -14.57 5.32
C PHE A 154 -6.10 -15.40 5.53
N GLU A 155 -5.21 -14.95 6.40
CA GLU A 155 -3.94 -15.65 6.69
C GLU A 155 -4.18 -17.09 7.13
N GLN A 156 -5.11 -17.31 8.07
CA GLN A 156 -5.46 -18.67 8.54
C GLN A 156 -5.94 -19.57 7.40
N ARG A 157 -6.78 -19.05 6.52
CA ARG A 157 -7.27 -19.80 5.35
C ARG A 157 -6.17 -20.06 4.33
N ALA A 158 -5.37 -19.05 4.03
CA ALA A 158 -4.27 -19.15 3.07
C ALA A 158 -3.18 -20.14 3.53
N GLN A 159 -2.86 -20.16 4.82
CA GLN A 159 -1.95 -21.15 5.40
C GLN A 159 -2.48 -22.59 5.25
N ALA A 160 -3.78 -22.80 5.40
CA ALA A 160 -4.39 -24.11 5.13
C ALA A 160 -4.30 -24.49 3.64
N TRP A 161 -4.43 -23.54 2.74
CA TRP A 161 -4.25 -23.77 1.30
C TRP A 161 -2.79 -24.07 0.96
N GLN A 162 -1.84 -23.35 1.53
CA GLN A 162 -0.41 -23.58 1.32
C GLN A 162 0.02 -25.00 1.71
N LYS A 163 -0.55 -25.53 2.81
CA LYS A 163 -0.31 -26.93 3.22
C LYS A 163 -0.88 -27.95 2.24
N LYS A 164 -1.97 -27.60 1.55
CA LYS A 164 -2.70 -28.52 0.66
C LYS A 164 -2.22 -28.44 -0.80
N TRP A 165 -1.84 -27.25 -1.25
CA TRP A 165 -1.50 -27.00 -2.65
C TRP A 165 -0.08 -26.40 -2.77
N PRO A 166 0.88 -27.18 -3.33
CA PRO A 166 2.25 -26.70 -3.53
C PRO A 166 2.37 -25.44 -4.41
N LEU A 167 1.34 -25.15 -5.18
CA LEU A 167 1.25 -23.94 -6.01
C LEU A 167 1.25 -22.65 -5.16
N VAL A 168 0.79 -22.69 -3.90
CA VAL A 168 0.79 -21.55 -2.99
C VAL A 168 2.18 -21.36 -2.42
N GLY A 169 2.96 -20.43 -2.98
CA GLY A 169 4.34 -20.17 -2.63
C GLY A 169 4.49 -19.28 -1.40
N GLU A 170 3.94 -18.09 -1.45
CA GLU A 170 4.03 -17.13 -0.35
C GLU A 170 2.68 -16.51 -0.02
N ILE A 171 2.46 -16.21 1.26
CA ILE A 171 1.28 -15.52 1.76
C ILE A 171 1.77 -14.24 2.40
N ARG A 172 1.26 -13.11 1.93
CA ARG A 172 1.58 -11.78 2.47
C ARG A 172 0.31 -11.08 2.89
N GLY A 173 0.37 -10.28 3.94
CA GLY A 173 -0.77 -9.49 4.35
C GLY A 173 -0.48 -8.58 5.53
N LEU A 174 -1.12 -7.41 5.49
CA LEU A 174 -1.15 -6.46 6.58
C LEU A 174 -2.57 -5.85 6.61
N GLY A 175 -3.35 -6.20 7.66
CA GLY A 175 -4.76 -5.89 7.67
C GLY A 175 -5.50 -6.48 6.47
N GLY A 176 -6.32 -5.67 5.81
CA GLY A 176 -7.07 -6.07 4.61
C GLY A 176 -6.26 -6.11 3.31
N MET A 177 -4.99 -5.67 3.31
CA MET A 177 -4.10 -5.81 2.17
C MET A 177 -3.47 -7.20 2.20
N CYS A 178 -4.01 -8.14 1.45
CA CYS A 178 -3.62 -9.54 1.46
C CYS A 178 -3.30 -10.04 0.04
N ALA A 179 -2.24 -10.82 -0.09
CA ALA A 179 -1.83 -11.44 -1.35
C ALA A 179 -1.38 -12.89 -1.16
N ILE A 180 -1.54 -13.66 -2.21
CA ILE A 180 -0.96 -15.00 -2.36
C ILE A 180 -0.08 -14.96 -3.61
N GLU A 181 1.15 -15.40 -3.48
CA GLU A 181 2.03 -15.63 -4.61
C GLU A 181 1.94 -17.09 -5.04
N LEU A 182 1.63 -17.32 -6.30
CA LEU A 182 1.57 -18.65 -6.87
C LEU A 182 2.88 -18.96 -7.62
N VAL A 183 3.44 -20.13 -7.34
CA VAL A 183 4.71 -20.59 -7.92
C VAL A 183 4.59 -22.01 -8.43
N ARG A 184 5.19 -22.33 -9.58
CA ARG A 184 5.25 -23.70 -10.11
C ARG A 184 6.22 -24.58 -9.33
N ASN A 185 7.24 -23.97 -8.76
CA ASN A 185 8.28 -24.65 -8.00
C ASN A 185 8.64 -23.85 -6.75
N ALA A 186 8.37 -24.40 -5.58
CA ALA A 186 8.63 -23.75 -4.30
C ALA A 186 10.12 -23.46 -4.04
N ARG A 187 11.05 -24.27 -4.63
CA ARG A 187 12.49 -24.10 -4.43
C ARG A 187 13.07 -23.01 -5.33
N THR A 188 12.69 -22.99 -6.60
CA THR A 188 13.19 -22.02 -7.59
C THR A 188 12.38 -20.72 -7.60
N ARG A 189 11.20 -20.69 -6.97
CA ARG A 189 10.25 -19.59 -7.02
C ARG A 189 9.80 -19.25 -8.45
N GLU A 190 9.74 -20.25 -9.33
CA GLU A 190 9.26 -20.04 -10.70
C GLU A 190 7.83 -19.51 -10.68
N PRO A 191 7.57 -18.31 -11.28
CA PRO A 191 6.24 -17.71 -11.29
C PRO A 191 5.21 -18.57 -12.01
N ALA A 192 3.98 -18.61 -11.46
CA ALA A 192 2.85 -19.35 -12.03
C ALA A 192 1.81 -18.36 -12.62
N ASP A 193 2.20 -17.58 -13.63
CA ASP A 193 1.38 -16.50 -14.20
C ASP A 193 0.10 -16.99 -14.89
N SER A 194 0.19 -18.08 -15.68
CA SER A 194 -0.97 -18.69 -16.33
C SER A 194 -1.97 -19.25 -15.31
N GLU A 195 -1.47 -19.95 -14.30
CA GLU A 195 -2.27 -20.53 -13.23
C GLU A 195 -2.92 -19.42 -12.38
N THR A 196 -2.20 -18.33 -12.13
CA THR A 196 -2.75 -17.15 -11.43
C THR A 196 -3.90 -16.53 -12.22
N THR A 197 -3.74 -16.41 -13.53
CA THR A 197 -4.79 -15.89 -14.41
C THR A 197 -6.04 -16.77 -14.37
N GLU A 198 -5.88 -18.09 -14.41
CA GLU A 198 -7.00 -19.03 -14.33
C GLU A 198 -7.69 -19.00 -12.95
N VAL A 199 -6.92 -18.89 -11.87
CA VAL A 199 -7.47 -18.72 -10.51
C VAL A 199 -8.26 -17.42 -10.42
N ALA A 200 -7.72 -16.29 -10.89
CA ALA A 200 -8.41 -15.02 -10.88
C ALA A 200 -9.73 -15.06 -11.70
N LYS A 201 -9.70 -15.68 -12.88
CA LYS A 201 -10.87 -15.89 -13.74
C LYS A 201 -11.94 -16.76 -13.05
N TYR A 202 -11.51 -17.85 -12.42
CA TYR A 202 -12.42 -18.72 -11.66
C TYR A 202 -13.06 -17.96 -10.49
N CYS A 203 -12.27 -17.20 -9.72
CA CYS A 203 -12.77 -16.36 -8.64
C CYS A 203 -13.81 -15.35 -9.14
N TYR A 204 -13.53 -14.68 -10.25
CA TYR A 204 -14.46 -13.72 -10.86
C TYR A 204 -15.79 -14.38 -11.25
N GLN A 205 -15.75 -15.54 -11.91
CA GLN A 205 -16.95 -16.30 -12.29
C GLN A 205 -17.79 -16.74 -11.09
N HIS A 206 -17.17 -16.88 -9.90
CA HIS A 206 -17.84 -17.26 -8.66
C HIS A 206 -18.11 -16.06 -7.73
N GLY A 207 -18.09 -14.84 -8.26
CA GLY A 207 -18.48 -13.63 -7.54
C GLY A 207 -17.42 -13.06 -6.61
N LEU A 208 -16.14 -13.47 -6.76
CA LEU A 208 -15.02 -12.91 -6.03
C LEU A 208 -14.10 -12.17 -6.99
N ILE A 209 -13.97 -10.86 -6.79
CA ILE A 209 -13.00 -10.06 -7.56
C ILE A 209 -11.63 -10.17 -6.90
N THR A 210 -10.68 -10.60 -7.68
CA THR A 210 -9.25 -10.59 -7.35
C THR A 210 -8.50 -9.84 -8.45
N ILE A 211 -7.33 -9.32 -8.13
CA ILE A 211 -6.49 -8.57 -9.07
C ILE A 211 -5.11 -9.21 -9.06
N THR A 212 -4.59 -9.52 -10.22
CA THR A 212 -3.21 -9.99 -10.36
C THR A 212 -2.24 -8.81 -10.23
N ALA A 213 -1.08 -9.06 -9.64
CA ALA A 213 -0.06 -8.05 -9.37
C ALA A 213 1.35 -8.60 -9.60
N GLY A 214 2.35 -7.72 -9.44
CA GLY A 214 3.75 -8.05 -9.64
C GLY A 214 4.17 -8.07 -11.11
N THR A 215 5.48 -8.09 -11.34
CA THR A 215 6.07 -8.06 -12.69
C THR A 215 5.65 -9.25 -13.54
N PHE A 216 5.49 -10.41 -12.92
CA PHE A 216 5.11 -11.66 -13.57
C PHE A 216 3.62 -11.99 -13.44
N ARG A 217 2.84 -11.09 -12.84
CA ARG A 217 1.41 -11.30 -12.55
C ARG A 217 1.09 -12.62 -11.84
N SER A 218 2.08 -13.18 -11.14
CA SER A 218 1.95 -14.43 -10.38
C SER A 218 1.34 -14.23 -8.99
N GLU A 219 0.99 -12.99 -8.65
CA GLU A 219 0.45 -12.60 -7.37
C GLU A 219 -1.03 -12.26 -7.51
N GLU A 220 -1.86 -12.88 -6.69
CA GLU A 220 -3.28 -12.60 -6.60
C GLU A 220 -3.55 -11.72 -5.39
N ARG A 221 -4.12 -10.53 -5.61
CA ARG A 221 -4.58 -9.62 -4.55
C ARG A 221 -6.07 -9.81 -4.30
N ARG A 222 -6.46 -10.01 -3.06
CA ARG A 222 -7.86 -10.05 -2.67
C ARG A 222 -8.36 -8.66 -2.30
N VAL A 223 -9.33 -8.16 -3.05
CA VAL A 223 -10.21 -7.10 -2.57
C VAL A 223 -11.42 -7.79 -1.95
N GLY A 224 -11.60 -7.65 -0.64
CA GLY A 224 -12.62 -8.40 0.09
C GLY A 224 -14.03 -8.12 -0.44
N LYS A 225 -14.84 -9.18 -0.48
CA LYS A 225 -16.27 -9.15 -0.90
C LYS A 225 -17.09 -8.13 -0.08
N GLU A 226 -16.63 -7.79 1.11
CA GLU A 226 -17.29 -6.87 2.04
C GLU A 226 -17.16 -5.39 1.66
N CYS A 227 -16.17 -5.03 0.81
CA CYS A 227 -16.13 -3.68 0.21
C CYS A 227 -17.26 -3.46 -0.81
N ARG A 228 -17.83 -4.50 -1.39
CA ARG A 228 -18.91 -4.39 -2.37
C ARG A 228 -20.27 -4.09 -1.76
N SER A 229 -20.58 -4.63 -0.56
CA SER A 229 -21.95 -4.61 -0.04
C SER A 229 -22.39 -3.27 0.56
N ARG A 230 -21.48 -2.35 0.82
CA ARG A 230 -21.80 -1.06 1.44
C ARG A 230 -21.57 0.17 0.55
N TRP A 231 -20.95 0.02 -0.62
CA TRP A 231 -20.53 1.17 -1.45
C TRP A 231 -21.11 1.15 -2.87
N SER A 232 -21.91 0.16 -3.24
CA SER A 232 -22.64 0.17 -4.52
C SER A 232 -24.11 0.54 -4.25
N PRO A 233 -24.59 1.70 -4.73
CA PRO A 233 -26.03 2.00 -4.71
C PRO A 233 -26.82 1.22 -5.77
N TYR A 234 -26.17 0.31 -6.50
CA TYR A 234 -26.79 -0.51 -7.53
C TYR A 234 -26.63 -2.00 -7.20
N HIS A 235 -27.37 -2.44 -6.19
CA HIS A 235 -27.97 -3.80 -6.06
C HIS A 235 -28.99 -3.77 -4.95
#